data_d9aa09fee1ec7b8ed2055966cc4ae983
#
_entry.id   d9aa09fee1ec7b8ed2055966cc4ae983
#
_cell.length_a   1.000
_cell.length_b   1.000
_cell.length_c   1.000
_cell.angle_alpha   90.00
_cell.angle_beta   90.00
_cell.angle_gamma   90.00
#
_symmetry.space_group_name_H-M   'P 1'
#
loop_
_entity.id
_entity.type
_entity.pdbx_description
1 polymer ?
#
loop_
_entity_poly.entity_id
_entity_poly.type
_entity_poly.pdbx_seq_one_letter_code
_entity_poly.pdbx_strand_id
1 'polypeptide(L)'
;CGGAATYCTSAGLSTADEWIQTITVAGTTKTSGNNSGYADFTATTVNLTPGGTAAYSLTPGYTGTVYPEYFSIWIDYNKDYDFNDAGENVYNSAAVTSTVTGSFSVAAGMTGTTRMRISMKYNASPTSCETFDYGEVEDYTVSFTPVVTYCTSAGTSAASRHIDYVKFNTINRTSGS
;
A
#
# COMPACT_ATOMS: atom_id res chain seq x y z
N CYS A 1 19.57 0.99 26.93
CA CYS A 1 19.03 2.07 26.10
C CYS A 1 18.85 1.52 24.69
N GLY A 2 17.67 0.99 24.38
CA GLY A 2 17.32 0.64 23.01
C GLY A 2 17.04 1.94 22.24
N GLY A 3 17.81 2.24 21.18
CA GLY A 3 17.41 3.26 20.21
C GLY A 3 16.05 2.88 19.62
N ALA A 4 15.23 3.85 19.24
CA ALA A 4 14.04 3.56 18.47
C ALA A 4 14.48 2.83 17.18
N ALA A 5 13.85 1.69 16.88
CA ALA A 5 14.10 1.01 15.63
C ALA A 5 13.65 1.93 14.47
N THR A 6 14.48 2.08 13.46
CA THR A 6 14.25 2.98 12.32
C THR A 6 14.52 2.23 11.03
N TYR A 7 13.71 2.47 10.02
CA TYR A 7 13.97 1.92 8.70
C TYR A 7 15.29 2.42 8.12
N CYS A 8 15.94 1.59 7.33
CA CYS A 8 17.13 1.97 6.62
C CYS A 8 16.89 3.15 5.67
N THR A 9 17.92 3.95 5.44
CA THR A 9 17.89 4.99 4.41
C THR A 9 17.92 4.36 3.02
N SER A 10 17.14 4.92 2.11
CA SER A 10 17.15 4.59 0.69
C SER A 10 16.79 5.84 -0.10
N ALA A 11 17.52 6.16 -1.15
CA ALA A 11 17.30 7.37 -1.95
C ALA A 11 17.99 7.29 -3.31
N GLY A 12 17.42 7.96 -4.30
CA GLY A 12 18.13 8.37 -5.51
C GLY A 12 18.99 9.61 -5.25
N LEU A 13 20.16 9.68 -5.86
CA LEU A 13 21.04 10.86 -5.78
C LEU A 13 20.61 11.96 -6.75
N SER A 14 19.96 11.62 -7.83
CA SER A 14 19.47 12.54 -8.84
C SER A 14 18.10 12.14 -9.34
N THR A 15 17.23 13.13 -9.44
CA THR A 15 15.91 13.09 -10.10
C THR A 15 15.85 14.10 -11.25
N ALA A 16 17.00 14.46 -11.83
CA ALA A 16 17.06 15.45 -12.90
C ALA A 16 16.34 15.01 -14.15
N ASP A 17 16.39 13.69 -14.44
CA ASP A 17 15.85 13.10 -15.66
C ASP A 17 14.58 12.29 -15.41
N GLU A 18 14.48 11.59 -14.25
CA GLU A 18 13.37 10.71 -13.91
C GLU A 18 13.02 10.69 -12.42
N TRP A 19 11.73 10.48 -12.10
CA TRP A 19 11.18 10.40 -10.73
C TRP A 19 9.89 9.59 -10.70
N ILE A 20 9.37 9.30 -9.49
CA ILE A 20 8.04 8.74 -9.32
C ILE A 20 7.00 9.84 -9.51
N GLN A 21 6.28 9.83 -10.63
CA GLN A 21 5.28 10.85 -10.93
C GLN A 21 3.99 10.64 -10.15
N THR A 22 3.49 9.41 -10.15
CA THR A 22 2.22 9.06 -9.50
C THR A 22 2.23 7.60 -9.10
N ILE A 23 1.78 7.33 -7.90
CA ILE A 23 1.44 5.96 -7.47
C ILE A 23 -0.06 5.86 -7.21
N THR A 24 -0.62 4.69 -7.47
CA THR A 24 -1.92 4.27 -6.95
C THR A 24 -1.77 2.87 -6.38
N VAL A 25 -2.09 2.68 -5.11
CA VAL A 25 -2.09 1.36 -4.46
C VAL A 25 -3.39 1.20 -3.70
N ALA A 26 -4.12 0.11 -3.95
CA ALA A 26 -5.41 -0.20 -3.33
C ALA A 26 -6.40 0.99 -3.35
N GLY A 27 -6.42 1.75 -4.44
CA GLY A 27 -7.29 2.92 -4.63
C GLY A 27 -6.78 4.22 -3.99
N THR A 28 -5.73 4.19 -3.17
CA THR A 28 -5.06 5.41 -2.69
C THR A 28 -4.11 5.92 -3.77
N THR A 29 -4.32 7.15 -4.24
CA THR A 29 -3.49 7.79 -5.26
C THR A 29 -2.69 8.93 -4.66
N LYS A 30 -1.40 9.00 -4.99
CA LYS A 30 -0.50 10.13 -4.71
C LYS A 30 0.20 10.54 -5.99
N THR A 31 -0.04 11.77 -6.45
CA THR A 31 0.78 12.43 -7.46
C THR A 31 1.79 13.30 -6.71
N SER A 32 3.02 12.86 -6.70
CA SER A 32 4.11 13.48 -5.93
C SER A 32 4.98 14.39 -6.79
N GLY A 33 5.23 13.96 -8.04
CA GLY A 33 6.25 14.59 -8.87
C GLY A 33 7.65 14.44 -8.27
N ASN A 34 8.60 15.20 -8.78
CA ASN A 34 9.99 15.14 -8.34
C ASN A 34 10.18 15.59 -6.88
N ASN A 35 10.75 14.73 -6.04
CA ASN A 35 10.98 14.96 -4.61
C ASN A 35 12.47 14.88 -4.23
N SER A 36 13.36 15.09 -5.18
CA SER A 36 14.82 15.13 -4.95
C SER A 36 15.39 13.82 -4.39
N GLY A 37 14.86 12.68 -4.85
CA GLY A 37 15.37 11.33 -4.59
C GLY A 37 14.75 10.57 -3.42
N TYR A 38 14.12 11.27 -2.46
CA TYR A 38 13.39 10.64 -1.37
C TYR A 38 12.24 11.51 -0.88
N ALA A 39 11.09 10.89 -0.62
CA ALA A 39 9.98 11.53 0.03
C ALA A 39 9.38 10.68 1.16
N ASP A 40 9.17 11.30 2.32
CA ASP A 40 8.39 10.73 3.41
C ASP A 40 6.92 11.14 3.26
N PHE A 41 6.12 10.22 2.74
CA PHE A 41 4.66 10.35 2.66
C PHE A 41 3.93 9.49 3.69
N THR A 42 4.52 9.23 4.84
CA THR A 42 3.89 8.43 5.91
C THR A 42 2.63 9.08 6.51
N ALA A 43 2.38 10.35 6.24
CA ALA A 43 1.08 10.99 6.49
C ALA A 43 -0.03 10.48 5.54
N THR A 44 0.32 9.86 4.40
CA THR A 44 -0.62 9.22 3.47
C THR A 44 -0.79 7.76 3.84
N THR A 45 -2.02 7.34 4.12
CA THR A 45 -2.33 5.95 4.50
C THR A 45 -2.92 5.18 3.33
N VAL A 46 -2.33 4.05 3.02
CA VAL A 46 -2.83 3.04 2.06
C VAL A 46 -3.55 1.96 2.86
N ASN A 47 -4.84 1.75 2.58
CA ASN A 47 -5.64 0.73 3.27
C ASN A 47 -5.56 -0.60 2.52
N LEU A 48 -5.03 -1.63 3.16
CA LEU A 48 -4.91 -2.98 2.61
C LEU A 48 -5.81 -3.96 3.34
N THR A 49 -6.41 -4.90 2.60
CA THR A 49 -7.22 -5.98 3.16
C THR A 49 -6.34 -7.22 3.36
N PRO A 50 -6.11 -7.66 4.61
CA PRO A 50 -5.33 -8.87 4.90
C PRO A 50 -5.89 -10.11 4.20
N GLY A 51 -5.03 -10.89 3.55
CA GLY A 51 -5.41 -12.06 2.77
C GLY A 51 -6.08 -11.75 1.43
N GLY A 52 -6.23 -10.49 1.09
CA GLY A 52 -6.79 -10.03 -0.18
C GLY A 52 -5.72 -9.75 -1.23
N THR A 53 -6.12 -9.00 -2.25
CA THR A 53 -5.27 -8.55 -3.36
C THR A 53 -5.33 -7.02 -3.44
N ALA A 54 -4.18 -6.38 -3.58
CA ALA A 54 -4.06 -4.94 -3.76
C ALA A 54 -3.64 -4.64 -5.21
N ALA A 55 -4.47 -3.89 -5.93
CA ALA A 55 -4.10 -3.37 -7.25
C ALA A 55 -3.13 -2.20 -7.11
N TYR A 56 -2.21 -2.08 -8.06
CA TYR A 56 -1.30 -0.94 -8.16
C TYR A 56 -1.22 -0.37 -9.57
N SER A 57 -0.84 0.90 -9.63
CA SER A 57 -0.47 1.64 -10.84
C SER A 57 0.69 2.56 -10.48
N LEU A 58 1.83 2.41 -11.13
CA LEU A 58 3.06 3.17 -10.88
C LEU A 58 3.46 3.86 -12.17
N THR A 59 3.59 5.18 -12.11
CA THR A 59 3.86 6.02 -13.28
C THR A 59 5.19 6.75 -13.08
N PRO A 60 6.20 6.51 -13.93
CA PRO A 60 7.41 7.31 -13.94
C PRO A 60 7.16 8.68 -14.57
N GLY A 61 7.88 9.68 -14.08
CA GLY A 61 7.96 11.01 -14.69
C GLY A 61 9.33 11.22 -15.29
N TYR A 62 9.40 12.03 -16.37
CA TYR A 62 10.66 12.30 -17.09
C TYR A 62 10.80 13.76 -17.48
N THR A 63 12.05 14.23 -17.52
CA THR A 63 12.40 15.51 -18.16
C THR A 63 13.09 15.23 -19.50
N GLY A 64 12.33 15.11 -20.58
CA GLY A 64 12.87 14.92 -21.93
C GLY A 64 13.02 13.46 -22.33
N THR A 65 14.22 12.88 -22.25
CA THR A 65 14.45 11.50 -22.67
C THR A 65 13.79 10.51 -21.72
N VAL A 66 13.17 9.49 -22.27
CA VAL A 66 12.53 8.40 -21.52
C VAL A 66 13.53 7.26 -21.35
N TYR A 67 13.78 6.88 -20.13
CA TYR A 67 14.73 5.82 -19.77
C TYR A 67 13.99 4.57 -19.23
N PRO A 68 14.66 3.39 -19.22
CA PRO A 68 14.09 2.17 -18.67
C PRO A 68 14.19 2.20 -17.13
N GLU A 69 13.03 2.27 -16.48
CA GLU A 69 12.90 2.27 -15.03
C GLU A 69 12.48 0.92 -14.47
N TYR A 70 12.88 0.64 -13.24
CA TYR A 70 12.48 -0.53 -12.49
C TYR A 70 11.83 -0.09 -11.19
N PHE A 71 10.62 -0.57 -10.93
CA PHE A 71 9.91 -0.35 -9.69
C PHE A 71 9.97 -1.56 -8.78
N SER A 72 10.05 -1.31 -7.49
CA SER A 72 9.81 -2.33 -6.46
C SER A 72 8.94 -1.78 -5.35
N ILE A 73 8.14 -2.67 -4.74
CA ILE A 73 7.29 -2.36 -3.58
C ILE A 73 7.64 -3.32 -2.45
N TRP A 74 7.85 -2.79 -1.25
CA TRP A 74 8.02 -3.54 -0.02
C TRP A 74 6.99 -3.12 1.01
N ILE A 75 6.59 -4.07 1.86
CA ILE A 75 5.72 -3.84 3.03
C ILE A 75 6.35 -4.59 4.21
N ASP A 76 6.71 -3.88 5.26
CA ASP A 76 7.16 -4.47 6.52
C ASP A 76 5.98 -5.14 7.22
N TYR A 77 5.80 -6.44 6.99
CA TYR A 77 4.66 -7.19 7.52
C TYR A 77 4.83 -7.59 8.98
N ASN A 78 6.05 -7.86 9.44
CA ASN A 78 6.33 -8.30 10.80
C ASN A 78 6.57 -7.11 11.77
N LYS A 79 6.76 -5.89 11.24
CA LYS A 79 6.94 -4.63 11.99
C LYS A 79 8.23 -4.58 12.79
N ASP A 80 9.29 -5.12 12.24
CA ASP A 80 10.61 -5.10 12.83
C ASP A 80 11.49 -3.94 12.34
N TYR A 81 10.92 -3.07 11.46
CA TYR A 81 11.52 -1.87 10.90
C TYR A 81 12.57 -2.13 9.82
N ASP A 82 12.45 -3.24 9.13
CA ASP A 82 13.20 -3.49 7.90
C ASP A 82 12.30 -4.05 6.78
N PHE A 83 12.87 -4.51 5.67
CA PHE A 83 12.17 -5.04 4.51
C PHE A 83 12.87 -6.28 3.96
N ASN A 84 13.60 -7.02 4.83
CA ASN A 84 14.48 -8.12 4.42
C ASN A 84 13.81 -9.48 4.54
N ASP A 85 12.64 -9.54 5.15
CA ASP A 85 11.96 -10.79 5.42
C ASP A 85 11.25 -11.37 4.19
N ALA A 86 11.10 -12.68 4.20
CA ALA A 86 10.46 -13.39 3.11
C ALA A 86 9.00 -12.93 2.93
N GLY A 87 8.66 -12.43 1.75
CA GLY A 87 7.33 -11.96 1.39
C GLY A 87 7.09 -10.47 1.60
N GLU A 88 8.05 -9.72 2.13
CA GLU A 88 7.96 -8.27 2.28
C GLU A 88 8.22 -7.53 0.97
N ASN A 89 9.07 -8.06 0.11
CA ASN A 89 9.12 -7.61 -1.28
C ASN A 89 7.89 -8.17 -2.02
N VAL A 90 6.88 -7.32 -2.23
CA VAL A 90 5.59 -7.72 -2.81
C VAL A 90 5.50 -7.52 -4.31
N TYR A 91 6.40 -6.73 -4.89
CA TYR A 91 6.45 -6.48 -6.33
C TYR A 91 7.84 -6.04 -6.80
N ASN A 92 8.25 -6.57 -7.95
CA ASN A 92 9.36 -6.08 -8.75
C ASN A 92 8.93 -6.01 -10.22
N SER A 93 9.14 -4.88 -10.87
CA SER A 93 8.86 -4.76 -12.31
C SER A 93 10.01 -5.34 -13.15
N ALA A 94 9.72 -5.66 -14.41
CA ALA A 94 10.70 -5.58 -15.48
C ALA A 94 10.99 -4.11 -15.81
N ALA A 95 11.89 -3.84 -16.75
CA ALA A 95 12.12 -2.49 -17.27
C ALA A 95 10.84 -1.90 -17.87
N VAL A 96 10.47 -0.71 -17.44
CA VAL A 96 9.30 0.03 -17.93
C VAL A 96 9.69 1.44 -18.33
N THR A 97 8.98 2.00 -19.32
CA THR A 97 9.15 3.38 -19.79
C THR A 97 7.86 4.19 -19.70
N SER A 98 6.83 3.60 -19.12
CA SER A 98 5.49 4.17 -18.93
C SER A 98 4.82 3.54 -17.73
N THR A 99 3.59 3.94 -17.44
CA THR A 99 2.81 3.38 -16.33
C THR A 99 2.76 1.86 -16.35
N VAL A 100 3.11 1.24 -15.25
CA VAL A 100 2.93 -0.19 -15.02
C VAL A 100 1.80 -0.42 -14.04
N THR A 101 0.96 -1.40 -14.33
CA THR A 101 -0.20 -1.77 -13.49
C THR A 101 -0.19 -3.25 -13.19
N GLY A 102 -0.77 -3.62 -12.07
CA GLY A 102 -0.91 -5.02 -11.66
C GLY A 102 -1.55 -5.15 -10.30
N SER A 103 -1.27 -6.26 -9.65
CA SER A 103 -1.70 -6.50 -8.28
C SER A 103 -0.73 -7.41 -7.54
N PHE A 104 -0.71 -7.30 -6.21
CA PHE A 104 0.02 -8.21 -5.33
C PHE A 104 -0.89 -8.77 -4.25
N SER A 105 -0.53 -9.92 -3.71
CA SER A 105 -1.24 -10.53 -2.57
C SER A 105 -0.83 -9.87 -1.27
N VAL A 106 -1.81 -9.56 -0.43
CA VAL A 106 -1.57 -9.02 0.92
C VAL A 106 -1.50 -10.16 1.92
N ALA A 107 -0.48 -10.18 2.77
CA ALA A 107 -0.33 -11.21 3.79
C ALA A 107 -1.58 -11.31 4.68
N ALA A 108 -2.00 -12.54 5.00
CA ALA A 108 -3.16 -12.80 5.84
C ALA A 108 -2.86 -12.53 7.33
N GLY A 109 -3.90 -12.24 8.10
CA GLY A 109 -3.78 -12.07 9.56
C GLY A 109 -3.13 -10.75 10.01
N MET A 110 -2.80 -9.86 9.08
CA MET A 110 -2.20 -8.56 9.40
C MET A 110 -3.21 -7.62 10.07
N THR A 111 -2.73 -6.82 11.03
CA THR A 111 -3.55 -5.83 11.76
C THR A 111 -2.74 -4.57 12.03
N GLY A 112 -3.41 -3.44 12.32
CA GLY A 112 -2.76 -2.17 12.67
C GLY A 112 -2.04 -1.53 11.50
N THR A 113 -0.97 -0.79 11.76
CA THR A 113 -0.24 -0.02 10.75
C THR A 113 1.22 -0.45 10.63
N THR A 114 1.78 -0.25 9.47
CA THR A 114 3.20 -0.46 9.16
C THR A 114 3.65 0.45 8.02
N ARG A 115 4.87 0.27 7.53
CA ARG A 115 5.45 1.00 6.41
C ARG A 115 5.38 0.23 5.11
N MET A 116 5.14 0.96 4.03
CA MET A 116 5.36 0.53 2.66
C MET A 116 6.40 1.46 2.04
N ARG A 117 7.36 0.89 1.31
CA ARG A 117 8.35 1.60 0.49
C ARG A 117 8.11 1.29 -0.97
N ILE A 118 8.14 2.33 -1.81
CA ILE A 118 8.14 2.22 -3.26
C ILE A 118 9.42 2.87 -3.76
N SER A 119 10.20 2.14 -4.54
CA SER A 119 11.43 2.66 -5.17
C SER A 119 11.34 2.53 -6.68
N MET A 120 11.82 3.54 -7.38
CA MET A 120 12.06 3.54 -8.80
C MET A 120 13.53 3.81 -9.07
N LYS A 121 14.17 2.99 -9.89
CA LYS A 121 15.60 3.07 -10.18
C LYS A 121 15.87 2.86 -11.67
N TYR A 122 16.76 3.68 -12.21
CA TYR A 122 17.22 3.53 -13.59
C TYR A 122 17.99 2.24 -13.79
N ASN A 123 17.66 1.54 -14.88
CA ASN A 123 18.39 0.43 -15.48
C ASN A 123 18.71 -0.78 -14.57
N ALA A 124 18.14 -0.86 -13.38
CA ALA A 124 18.27 -2.02 -12.48
C ALA A 124 17.16 -2.06 -11.44
N SER A 125 16.78 -3.28 -11.00
CA SER A 125 15.83 -3.43 -9.89
C SER A 125 16.42 -2.83 -8.60
N PRO A 126 15.68 -1.95 -7.91
CA PRO A 126 16.14 -1.42 -6.64
C PRO A 126 16.12 -2.48 -5.53
N THR A 127 16.95 -2.27 -4.51
CA THR A 127 16.85 -2.94 -3.21
C THR A 127 16.16 -2.03 -2.20
N SER A 128 15.72 -2.58 -1.08
CA SER A 128 14.98 -1.81 -0.06
C SER A 128 15.82 -0.74 0.65
N CYS A 129 17.14 -0.94 0.73
CA CYS A 129 18.08 -0.15 1.55
C CYS A 129 19.32 0.22 0.74
N GLU A 130 19.19 1.08 -0.26
CA GLU A 130 20.34 1.51 -1.06
C GLU A 130 20.28 3.00 -1.39
N THR A 131 21.46 3.56 -1.68
CA THR A 131 21.60 4.83 -2.39
C THR A 131 22.02 4.53 -3.82
N PHE A 132 21.29 5.06 -4.80
CA PHE A 132 21.52 4.81 -6.23
C PHE A 132 21.58 6.11 -7.01
N ASP A 133 22.16 6.08 -8.20
CA ASP A 133 22.48 7.31 -8.95
C ASP A 133 21.22 8.04 -9.42
N TYR A 134 20.25 7.34 -10.01
CA TYR A 134 19.09 7.94 -10.67
C TYR A 134 17.78 7.25 -10.28
N GLY A 135 16.76 8.05 -9.96
CA GLY A 135 15.42 7.63 -9.57
C GLY A 135 15.00 8.16 -8.21
N GLU A 136 13.99 7.56 -7.58
CA GLU A 136 13.33 8.09 -6.39
C GLU A 136 12.77 7.00 -5.48
N VAL A 137 12.67 7.31 -4.19
CA VAL A 137 12.10 6.44 -3.15
C VAL A 137 11.00 7.19 -2.42
N GLU A 138 9.88 6.52 -2.17
CA GLU A 138 8.75 7.05 -1.42
C GLU A 138 8.30 6.08 -0.32
N ASP A 139 8.15 6.58 0.91
CA ASP A 139 7.65 5.83 2.06
C ASP A 139 6.22 6.24 2.43
N TYR A 140 5.36 5.25 2.68
CA TYR A 140 3.95 5.41 3.02
C TYR A 140 3.57 4.63 4.27
N THR A 141 2.48 5.05 4.94
CA THR A 141 1.84 4.21 5.96
C THR A 141 0.86 3.23 5.30
N VAL A 142 0.94 1.96 5.66
CA VAL A 142 -0.08 0.96 5.39
C VAL A 142 -0.95 0.78 6.63
N SER A 143 -2.28 0.69 6.44
CA SER A 143 -3.23 0.28 7.46
C SER A 143 -3.98 -0.98 7.03
N PHE A 144 -3.93 -2.01 7.86
CA PHE A 144 -4.61 -3.27 7.58
C PHE A 144 -6.05 -3.22 8.09
N THR A 145 -7.01 -3.19 7.15
CA THR A 145 -8.45 -3.14 7.42
C THR A 145 -9.09 -4.47 7.04
N PRO A 146 -9.35 -5.37 8.02
CA PRO A 146 -9.97 -6.64 7.70
C PRO A 146 -11.39 -6.46 7.21
N VAL A 147 -11.81 -7.27 6.25
CA VAL A 147 -13.24 -7.38 5.89
C VAL A 147 -13.96 -8.07 7.03
N VAL A 148 -14.88 -7.36 7.66
CA VAL A 148 -15.76 -7.96 8.67
C VAL A 148 -16.95 -8.59 7.95
N THR A 149 -16.95 -9.92 7.85
CA THR A 149 -18.11 -10.68 7.38
C THR A 149 -18.95 -11.12 8.55
N TYR A 150 -20.21 -10.66 8.58
CA TYR A 150 -21.16 -11.17 9.56
C TYR A 150 -21.80 -12.45 9.03
N CYS A 151 -21.99 -13.42 9.91
CA CYS A 151 -22.77 -14.62 9.54
C CYS A 151 -24.20 -14.22 9.20
N THR A 152 -24.76 -14.85 8.16
CA THR A 152 -26.19 -14.71 7.88
C THR A 152 -26.98 -15.47 8.96
N SER A 153 -27.95 -14.77 9.57
CA SER A 153 -28.87 -15.38 10.52
C SER A 153 -30.28 -15.10 10.08
N ALA A 154 -31.09 -16.13 9.96
CA ALA A 154 -32.50 -16.03 9.59
C ALA A 154 -33.34 -17.02 10.39
N GLY A 155 -34.52 -16.60 10.82
CA GLY A 155 -35.53 -17.51 11.34
C GLY A 155 -36.14 -18.35 10.23
N THR A 156 -36.47 -19.60 10.51
CA THR A 156 -37.13 -20.50 9.55
C THR A 156 -38.60 -20.14 9.30
N SER A 157 -39.25 -19.43 10.22
CA SER A 157 -40.62 -18.95 10.09
C SER A 157 -40.88 -17.78 11.04
N ALA A 158 -41.62 -16.80 10.57
CA ALA A 158 -42.14 -15.68 11.35
C ALA A 158 -43.65 -15.80 11.64
N ALA A 159 -44.26 -16.92 11.25
CA ALA A 159 -45.75 -17.07 11.27
C ALA A 159 -46.39 -16.95 12.65
N SER A 160 -45.66 -17.29 13.73
CA SER A 160 -46.20 -17.24 15.09
C SER A 160 -45.39 -16.40 16.06
N ARG A 161 -44.16 -16.05 15.70
CA ARG A 161 -43.26 -15.21 16.52
C ARG A 161 -42.32 -14.41 15.62
N HIS A 162 -42.32 -13.13 15.79
CA HIS A 162 -41.43 -12.22 15.04
C HIS A 162 -41.08 -11.00 15.93
N ILE A 163 -40.11 -10.22 15.45
CA ILE A 163 -39.71 -8.97 16.10
C ILE A 163 -40.57 -7.83 15.52
N ASP A 164 -41.50 -7.27 16.31
CA ASP A 164 -42.32 -6.16 15.88
C ASP A 164 -41.59 -4.83 15.86
N TYR A 165 -40.70 -4.64 16.84
CA TYR A 165 -40.08 -3.35 17.06
C TYR A 165 -38.69 -3.47 17.68
N VAL A 166 -37.73 -2.72 17.14
CA VAL A 166 -36.37 -2.57 17.68
C VAL A 166 -36.08 -1.09 17.86
N LYS A 167 -35.62 -0.73 19.05
CA LYS A 167 -35.07 0.60 19.35
C LYS A 167 -33.71 0.48 19.97
N PHE A 168 -32.74 1.13 19.37
CA PHE A 168 -31.40 1.24 19.91
C PHE A 168 -30.88 2.67 19.70
N ASN A 169 -30.79 3.43 20.79
CA ASN A 169 -30.44 4.86 20.77
C ASN A 169 -31.35 5.64 19.79
N THR A 170 -30.79 6.23 18.74
CA THR A 170 -31.53 6.97 17.71
C THR A 170 -32.09 6.08 16.60
N ILE A 171 -31.70 4.82 16.54
CA ILE A 171 -32.21 3.85 15.56
C ILE A 171 -33.54 3.33 16.05
N ASN A 172 -34.57 3.53 15.23
CA ASN A 172 -35.95 3.12 15.50
C ASN A 172 -36.51 2.48 14.24
N ARG A 173 -36.87 1.19 14.29
CA ARG A 173 -37.36 0.40 13.16
C ARG A 173 -38.55 -0.47 13.60
N THR A 174 -39.63 -0.43 12.82
CA THR A 174 -40.72 -1.39 12.89
C THR A 174 -40.56 -2.38 11.77
N SER A 175 -40.59 -3.67 12.06
CA SER A 175 -40.58 -4.74 11.06
C SER A 175 -42.00 -5.27 10.88
N GLY A 176 -42.41 -5.46 9.64
CA GLY A 176 -43.65 -6.18 9.32
C GLY A 176 -43.43 -7.70 9.36
N SER A 177 -44.49 -8.44 9.63
CA SER A 177 -44.51 -9.91 9.53
C SER A 177 -44.60 -10.36 8.07
#